data_bd51146e71488e6f401622eb6f50ebf9
#
_entry.id   bd51146e71488e6f401622eb6f50ebf9
#
_cell.length_a   1.000
_cell.length_b   1.000
_cell.length_c   1.000
_cell.angle_alpha   90.00
_cell.angle_beta   90.00
_cell.angle_gamma   90.00
#
_symmetry.space_group_name_H-M   'P 1'
#
loop_
_entity.id
_entity.type
_entity.pdbx_description
1 polymer ?
#
loop_
_entity_poly.entity_id
_entity_poly.type
_entity_poly.pdbx_seq_one_letter_code
_entity_poly.pdbx_strand_id
1 'polypeptide(L)'
;MPYLILKDSKGFLKFAKEIFNAAEQLIVPSEDGAHIMHGEIKIFDAVIMFAQANENWHEKSAGMYLYLEDVSHVYSKAIGGGSKSLMLPEKKEYGYTAGFEDPFGNQWWIVEGEK
;
A
#
# COMPACT_ATOMS: atom_id res chain seq x y z
N MET A 1 -8.38 -9.83 4.40
CA MET A 1 -7.69 -8.63 4.94
C MET A 1 -6.20 -8.90 5.01
N PRO A 2 -5.38 -8.20 4.25
CA PRO A 2 -3.93 -8.43 4.28
C PRO A 2 -3.32 -7.94 5.58
N TYR A 3 -2.27 -8.62 6.00
CA TYR A 3 -1.49 -8.24 7.17
C TYR A 3 -0.01 -8.23 6.75
N LEU A 4 0.55 -7.03 6.70
CA LEU A 4 1.92 -6.83 6.25
C LEU A 4 2.85 -6.68 7.44
N ILE A 5 4.05 -7.25 7.34
CA ILE A 5 5.09 -7.03 8.35
C ILE A 5 6.24 -6.34 7.62
N LEU A 6 6.54 -5.12 8.05
CA LEU A 6 7.37 -4.21 7.28
C LEU A 6 8.55 -3.69 8.09
N LYS A 7 9.67 -3.47 7.42
CA LYS A 7 10.86 -2.90 8.06
C LYS A 7 10.70 -1.42 8.38
N ASP A 8 9.85 -0.73 7.62
CA ASP A 8 9.63 0.71 7.82
C ASP A 8 8.13 1.01 7.88
N SER A 9 7.52 0.71 9.02
CA SER A 9 6.09 0.88 9.22
C SER A 9 5.64 2.34 9.08
N LYS A 10 6.39 3.28 9.63
CA LYS A 10 6.05 4.70 9.51
C LYS A 10 6.15 5.21 8.09
N GLY A 11 7.19 4.79 7.36
CA GLY A 11 7.35 5.14 5.96
C GLY A 11 6.19 4.61 5.12
N PHE A 12 5.75 3.38 5.39
CA PHE A 12 4.61 2.80 4.69
C PHE A 12 3.33 3.58 4.94
N LEU A 13 3.07 3.97 6.19
CA LEU A 13 1.88 4.76 6.51
C LEU A 13 1.89 6.09 5.74
N LYS A 14 3.02 6.77 5.74
CA LYS A 14 3.16 8.02 5.00
C LYS A 14 2.92 7.82 3.51
N PHE A 15 3.52 6.79 2.93
CA PHE A 15 3.35 6.43 1.52
C PHE A 15 1.88 6.18 1.19
N ALA A 16 1.21 5.36 1.99
CA ALA A 16 -0.18 5.00 1.75
C ALA A 16 -1.10 6.23 1.80
N LYS A 17 -0.85 7.12 2.74
CA LYS A 17 -1.63 8.37 2.86
C LYS A 17 -1.39 9.29 1.67
N GLU A 18 -0.17 9.41 1.19
CA GLU A 18 0.16 10.27 0.06
C GLU A 18 -0.34 9.72 -1.27
N ILE A 19 -0.18 8.41 -1.49
CA ILE A 19 -0.47 7.79 -2.80
C ILE A 19 -1.92 7.39 -2.93
N PHE A 20 -2.49 6.79 -1.88
CA PHE A 20 -3.85 6.25 -1.92
C PHE A 20 -4.87 7.09 -1.17
N ASN A 21 -4.43 8.17 -0.54
CA ASN A 21 -5.30 8.94 0.35
C ASN A 21 -5.88 8.06 1.46
N ALA A 22 -5.06 7.13 1.97
CA ALA A 22 -5.49 6.18 2.99
C ALA A 22 -5.88 6.88 4.28
N ALA A 23 -6.90 6.37 4.94
CA ALA A 23 -7.35 6.86 6.24
C ALA A 23 -6.80 5.97 7.34
N GLU A 24 -6.31 6.57 8.42
CA GLU A 24 -5.90 5.82 9.60
C GLU A 24 -7.14 5.32 10.31
N GLN A 25 -7.18 4.03 10.58
CA GLN A 25 -8.28 3.42 11.32
C GLN A 25 -7.86 3.08 12.74
N LEU A 26 -6.62 2.60 12.91
CA LEU A 26 -6.05 2.31 14.21
C LEU A 26 -4.53 2.39 14.10
N ILE A 27 -3.89 3.15 14.96
CA ILE A 27 -2.43 3.22 15.02
C ILE A 27 -1.98 3.00 16.44
N VAL A 28 -1.23 1.92 16.66
CA VAL A 28 -0.65 1.60 17.97
C VAL A 28 0.87 1.78 17.85
N PRO A 29 1.45 2.81 18.49
CA PRO A 29 2.90 3.02 18.42
C PRO A 29 3.65 2.00 19.27
N SER A 30 4.93 1.80 18.95
CA SER A 30 5.84 1.06 19.82
C SER A 30 6.08 1.85 21.11
N GLU A 31 6.62 1.18 22.13
CA GLU A 31 6.85 1.80 23.44
C GLU A 31 7.72 3.05 23.34
N ASP A 32 8.75 3.01 22.50
CA ASP A 32 9.66 4.14 22.31
C ASP A 32 9.15 5.16 21.29
N GLY A 33 8.01 4.92 20.67
CA GLY A 33 7.44 5.79 19.65
C GLY A 33 8.15 5.79 18.31
N ALA A 34 9.18 4.97 18.13
CA ALA A 34 10.00 4.97 16.93
C ALA A 34 9.31 4.27 15.74
N HIS A 35 8.43 3.33 16.03
CA HIS A 35 7.77 2.52 15.00
C HIS A 35 6.28 2.38 15.28
N ILE A 36 5.56 1.84 14.31
CA ILE A 36 4.16 1.47 14.48
C ILE A 36 4.11 -0.02 14.77
N MET A 37 3.68 -0.38 15.99
CA MET A 37 3.58 -1.77 16.41
C MET A 37 2.42 -2.47 15.69
N HIS A 38 1.30 -1.77 15.50
CA HIS A 38 0.15 -2.28 14.78
C HIS A 38 -0.58 -1.12 14.14
N GLY A 39 -0.81 -1.21 12.84
CA GLY A 39 -1.55 -0.19 12.11
C GLY A 39 -2.66 -0.82 11.28
N GLU A 40 -3.74 -0.07 11.14
CA GLU A 40 -4.84 -0.41 10.25
C GLU A 40 -5.17 0.83 9.45
N ILE A 41 -5.17 0.69 8.14
CA ILE A 41 -5.52 1.78 7.23
C ILE A 41 -6.65 1.33 6.32
N LYS A 42 -7.42 2.30 5.86
CA LYS A 42 -8.50 2.05 4.92
C LYS A 42 -8.19 2.75 3.61
N ILE A 43 -8.21 1.98 2.52
CA ILE A 43 -8.06 2.49 1.16
C ILE A 43 -9.35 2.15 0.44
N PHE A 44 -10.19 3.16 0.18
CA PHE A 44 -11.57 2.95 -0.29
C PHE A 44 -12.30 2.03 0.71
N ASP A 45 -12.72 0.84 0.26
CA ASP A 45 -13.42 -0.12 1.09
C ASP A 45 -12.51 -1.19 1.68
N ALA A 46 -11.23 -1.17 1.33
CA ALA A 46 -10.29 -2.19 1.78
C ALA A 46 -9.56 -1.75 3.04
N VAL A 47 -9.45 -2.67 3.99
CA VAL A 47 -8.66 -2.47 5.21
C VAL A 47 -7.39 -3.28 5.10
N ILE A 48 -6.27 -2.63 5.37
CA ILE A 48 -4.95 -3.27 5.36
C ILE A 48 -4.35 -3.12 6.75
N MET A 49 -3.91 -4.23 7.33
CA MET A 49 -3.22 -4.23 8.61
C MET A 49 -1.72 -4.36 8.38
N PHE A 50 -0.93 -3.70 9.22
CA PHE A 50 0.52 -3.79 9.12
C PHE A 50 1.18 -3.61 10.48
N ALA A 51 2.40 -4.12 10.59
CA ALA A 51 3.19 -4.04 11.81
C ALA A 51 4.66 -3.88 11.47
N GLN A 52 5.44 -3.34 12.41
CA GLN A 52 6.88 -3.25 12.28
C GLN A 52 7.51 -4.63 12.44
N ALA A 53 8.44 -4.99 11.53
CA ALA A 53 9.21 -6.21 11.64
C ALA A 53 10.17 -6.15 12.84
N ASN A 54 10.44 -7.31 13.44
CA ASN A 54 11.39 -7.44 14.54
C ASN A 54 12.04 -8.82 14.49
N GLU A 55 12.81 -9.19 15.52
CA GLU A 55 13.51 -10.50 15.55
C GLU A 55 12.56 -11.70 15.52
N ASN A 56 11.35 -11.54 16.06
CA ASN A 56 10.37 -12.64 16.14
C ASN A 56 9.46 -12.67 14.92
N TRP A 57 9.22 -11.51 14.31
CA TRP A 57 8.32 -11.34 13.17
C TRP A 57 9.08 -10.74 12.01
N HIS A 58 9.57 -11.60 11.11
CA HIS A 58 10.34 -11.16 9.96
C HIS A 58 9.46 -10.49 8.93
N GLU A 59 10.07 -9.66 8.09
CA GLU A 59 9.38 -8.95 7.03
C GLU A 59 8.56 -9.90 6.15
N LYS A 60 7.31 -9.52 5.91
CA LYS A 60 6.40 -10.19 4.98
C LYS A 60 5.68 -9.12 4.17
N SER A 61 6.05 -8.99 2.92
CA SER A 61 5.35 -8.14 1.97
C SER A 61 4.27 -8.94 1.26
N ALA A 62 3.43 -8.27 0.48
CA ALA A 62 2.32 -8.93 -0.20
C ALA A 62 2.07 -8.30 -1.56
N GLY A 63 1.36 -9.06 -2.39
CA GLY A 63 0.75 -8.55 -3.61
C GLY A 63 -0.71 -8.20 -3.30
N MET A 64 -1.13 -7.03 -3.74
CA MET A 64 -2.49 -6.55 -3.48
C MET A 64 -3.16 -6.11 -4.77
N TYR A 65 -4.46 -6.33 -4.84
CA TYR A 65 -5.28 -6.02 -6.00
C TYR A 65 -6.39 -5.08 -5.52
N LEU A 66 -6.41 -3.87 -6.05
CA LEU A 66 -7.36 -2.85 -5.61
C LEU A 66 -8.13 -2.25 -6.77
N TYR A 67 -9.40 -2.00 -6.56
CA TYR A 67 -10.22 -1.19 -7.45
C TYR A 67 -10.16 0.26 -7.00
N LEU A 68 -9.83 1.15 -7.92
CA LEU A 68 -9.67 2.59 -7.67
C LEU A 68 -10.45 3.38 -8.72
N GLU A 69 -10.62 4.66 -8.48
CA GLU A 69 -11.30 5.55 -9.43
C GLU A 69 -10.36 6.10 -10.50
N ASP A 70 -9.10 6.36 -10.16
CA ASP A 70 -8.15 7.00 -11.07
C ASP A 70 -6.79 6.33 -11.01
N VAL A 71 -6.64 5.30 -11.82
CA VAL A 71 -5.42 4.50 -11.88
C VAL A 71 -4.20 5.34 -12.32
N SER A 72 -4.35 6.16 -13.36
CA SER A 72 -3.23 6.96 -13.86
C SER A 72 -2.68 7.92 -12.80
N HIS A 73 -3.56 8.55 -12.06
CA HIS A 73 -3.17 9.50 -11.02
C HIS A 73 -2.42 8.78 -9.88
N VAL A 74 -2.97 7.67 -9.41
CA VAL A 74 -2.34 6.89 -8.33
C VAL A 74 -0.99 6.33 -8.79
N TYR A 75 -0.94 5.78 -9.99
CA TYR A 75 0.30 5.25 -10.56
C TYR A 75 1.39 6.34 -10.61
N SER A 76 1.05 7.51 -11.15
CA SER A 76 2.01 8.63 -11.26
C SER A 76 2.53 9.07 -9.90
N LYS A 77 1.64 9.17 -8.91
CA LYS A 77 2.04 9.52 -7.54
C LYS A 77 2.94 8.45 -6.94
N ALA A 78 2.63 7.17 -7.18
CA ALA A 78 3.43 6.06 -6.67
C ALA A 78 4.85 6.10 -7.24
N ILE A 79 4.98 6.29 -8.54
CA ILE A 79 6.29 6.37 -9.19
C ILE A 79 7.06 7.59 -8.67
N GLY A 80 6.39 8.74 -8.55
CA GLY A 80 7.00 9.93 -7.97
C GLY A 80 7.43 9.75 -6.52
N GLY A 81 6.79 8.86 -5.79
CA GLY A 81 7.10 8.53 -4.41
C GLY A 81 8.13 7.42 -4.21
N GLY A 82 8.78 6.97 -5.29
CA GLY A 82 9.84 5.98 -5.19
C GLY A 82 9.47 4.55 -5.54
N SER A 83 8.24 4.31 -6.01
CA SER A 83 7.83 2.98 -6.43
C SER A 83 8.46 2.60 -7.78
N LYS A 84 8.57 1.31 -8.00
CA LYS A 84 9.08 0.74 -9.24
C LYS A 84 7.91 0.31 -10.12
N SER A 85 7.92 0.68 -11.39
CA SER A 85 6.88 0.26 -12.31
C SER A 85 6.98 -1.23 -12.62
N LEU A 86 5.86 -1.93 -12.50
CA LEU A 86 5.73 -3.33 -12.91
C LEU A 86 4.93 -3.42 -14.20
N MET A 87 3.95 -2.54 -14.37
CA MET A 87 3.15 -2.48 -15.58
C MET A 87 2.66 -1.05 -15.77
N LEU A 88 2.96 -0.47 -16.92
CA LEU A 88 2.46 0.86 -17.28
C LEU A 88 0.94 0.86 -17.35
N PRO A 89 0.29 2.00 -17.07
CA PRO A 89 -1.16 2.08 -17.20
C PRO A 89 -1.61 1.72 -18.61
N GLU A 90 -2.53 0.77 -18.71
CA GLU A 90 -3.08 0.35 -20.00
C GLU A 90 -4.46 -0.27 -19.84
N LYS A 91 -5.21 -0.28 -20.94
CA LYS A 91 -6.54 -0.86 -20.94
C LYS A 91 -6.46 -2.37 -21.20
N LYS A 92 -7.09 -3.14 -20.33
CA LYS A 92 -7.25 -4.58 -20.44
C LYS A 92 -8.73 -4.91 -20.55
N GLU A 93 -9.06 -6.19 -20.78
CA GLU A 93 -10.45 -6.63 -20.86
C GLU A 93 -11.23 -6.32 -19.59
N TYR A 94 -10.58 -6.39 -18.44
CA TYR A 94 -11.20 -6.19 -17.12
C TYR A 94 -11.12 -4.74 -16.61
N GLY A 95 -10.54 -3.83 -17.39
CA GLY A 95 -10.48 -2.42 -17.05
C GLY A 95 -9.13 -1.79 -17.30
N TYR A 96 -9.04 -0.50 -17.00
CA TYR A 96 -7.79 0.23 -17.09
C TYR A 96 -6.95 -0.06 -15.84
N THR A 97 -5.72 -0.52 -16.03
CA THR A 97 -4.94 -1.10 -14.94
C THR A 97 -3.47 -0.68 -15.00
N ALA A 98 -2.81 -0.72 -13.86
CA ALA A 98 -1.39 -0.51 -13.74
C ALA A 98 -0.85 -1.33 -12.57
N GLY A 99 0.47 -1.51 -12.54
CA GLY A 99 1.11 -2.24 -11.45
C GLY A 99 2.41 -1.56 -11.04
N PHE A 100 2.66 -1.53 -9.75
CA PHE A 100 3.92 -1.00 -9.21
C PHE A 100 4.31 -1.74 -7.93
N GLU A 101 5.62 -1.70 -7.66
CA GLU A 101 6.14 -2.21 -6.39
C GLU A 101 6.51 -1.00 -5.53
N ASP A 102 5.97 -0.95 -4.31
CA ASP A 102 6.25 0.17 -3.42
C ASP A 102 7.66 0.06 -2.83
N PRO A 103 8.17 1.13 -2.18
CA PRO A 103 9.51 1.09 -1.59
C PRO A 103 9.68 0.07 -0.46
N PHE A 104 8.60 -0.57 -0.04
CA PHE A 104 8.57 -1.52 1.08
C PHE A 104 8.43 -2.97 0.63
N GLY A 105 8.48 -3.21 -0.69
CA GLY A 105 8.44 -4.55 -1.26
C GLY A 105 7.06 -5.09 -1.57
N ASN A 106 6.01 -4.30 -1.42
CA ASN A 106 4.66 -4.74 -1.73
C ASN A 106 4.32 -4.45 -3.19
N GLN A 107 3.63 -5.38 -3.84
CA GLN A 107 3.16 -5.20 -5.21
C GLN A 107 1.70 -4.76 -5.19
N TRP A 108 1.41 -3.72 -5.95
CA TRP A 108 0.07 -3.15 -6.04
C TRP A 108 -0.42 -3.25 -7.49
N TRP A 109 -1.51 -3.97 -7.66
CA TRP A 109 -2.22 -4.09 -8.94
C TRP A 109 -3.50 -3.29 -8.82
N ILE A 110 -3.54 -2.15 -9.50
CA ILE A 110 -4.65 -1.21 -9.37
C ILE A 110 -5.47 -1.17 -10.64
N VAL A 111 -6.78 -1.14 -10.49
CA VAL A 111 -7.73 -1.29 -11.61
C VAL A 111 -8.89 -0.32 -11.45
N GLU A 112 -9.26 0.34 -12.55
CA GLU A 112 -10.53 1.05 -12.63
C GLU A 112 -11.56 0.06 -13.10
N GLY A 113 -12.37 -0.39 -12.16
CA GLY A 113 -13.39 -1.38 -12.46
C GLY A 113 -14.65 -0.72 -13.00
N GLU A 114 -15.49 -1.52 -13.62
CA GLU A 114 -16.84 -1.09 -13.93
C GLU A 114 -17.64 -1.08 -12.64
N LYS A 115 -18.41 -0.03 -12.48
CA LYS A 115 -19.26 0.12 -11.31
C LYS A 115 -20.67 -0.43 -11.58
#